data_f6925b598687c5c66fb156d2f2dbf5cc
#
_entry.id   f6925b598687c5c66fb156d2f2dbf5cc
#
_cell.length_a   1.000
_cell.length_b   1.000
_cell.length_c   1.000
_cell.angle_alpha   90.00
_cell.angle_beta   90.00
_cell.angle_gamma   90.00
#
_symmetry.space_group_name_H-M   'P 1'
#
loop_
_entity.id
_entity.type
_entity.pdbx_description
1 polymer ?
#
loop_
_entity_poly.entity_id
_entity_poly.type
_entity_poly.pdbx_seq_one_letter_code
_entity_poly.pdbx_strand_id
1 'polypeptide(L)'
;LALDMPGHGLSGGESLKSIESMADWVSDVIDAVGYKEASLVGHSQGCLVTIECSAKYSDKIKTLSLMGGAGAIPMNPELLSLAENNDPKAVELMMDWAHGPAGHFGGHPVPGLYHINTGAMLAKTRTIKNTLGVDFRACDNYKNGFEAAKKIKIPTLSILATDDKMCPVKEGKKLADLIEGSQVDIIDNCGHMMLLEEADRVLKVLKKFITTNYPATM
;
A
#
# COMPACT_ATOMS: atom_id res chain seq x y z
N LEU A 1 10.35 5.98 -8.75
CA LEU A 1 10.94 4.73 -8.27
C LEU A 1 9.84 3.84 -7.71
N ALA A 2 9.87 2.53 -8.02
CA ALA A 2 9.13 1.48 -7.32
C ALA A 2 10.15 0.70 -6.50
N LEU A 3 9.95 0.62 -5.19
CA LEU A 3 10.91 0.03 -4.27
C LEU A 3 10.54 -1.43 -3.98
N ASP A 4 11.48 -2.34 -4.16
CA ASP A 4 11.43 -3.63 -3.49
C ASP A 4 11.98 -3.45 -2.09
N MET A 5 11.17 -3.72 -1.06
CA MET A 5 11.62 -3.63 0.34
C MET A 5 12.72 -4.65 0.64
N PRO A 6 13.56 -4.48 1.69
CA PRO A 6 14.53 -5.49 2.09
C PRO A 6 13.90 -6.88 2.20
N GLY A 7 14.55 -7.89 1.62
CA GLY A 7 14.03 -9.26 1.52
C GLY A 7 12.95 -9.50 0.46
N HIS A 8 12.59 -8.48 -0.34
CA HIS A 8 11.61 -8.58 -1.42
C HIS A 8 12.25 -8.41 -2.80
N GLY A 9 11.64 -9.01 -3.79
CA GLY A 9 11.99 -8.81 -5.20
C GLY A 9 13.46 -8.96 -5.50
N LEU A 10 14.09 -7.89 -5.97
CA LEU A 10 15.53 -7.84 -6.28
C LEU A 10 16.36 -7.25 -5.13
N SER A 11 15.76 -6.76 -4.06
CA SER A 11 16.46 -6.21 -2.91
C SER A 11 17.03 -7.33 -2.04
N GLY A 12 18.27 -7.16 -1.61
CA GLY A 12 18.92 -8.03 -0.64
C GLY A 12 18.44 -7.79 0.80
N GLY A 13 19.10 -8.47 1.74
CA GLY A 13 18.81 -8.35 3.18
C GLY A 13 17.66 -9.24 3.64
N GLU A 14 17.23 -9.00 4.87
CA GLU A 14 16.08 -9.67 5.48
C GLU A 14 14.87 -8.74 5.53
N SER A 15 13.65 -9.32 5.50
CA SER A 15 12.40 -8.56 5.64
C SER A 15 12.38 -7.77 6.96
N LEU A 16 11.99 -6.53 6.88
CA LEU A 16 11.85 -5.65 8.03
C LEU A 16 10.59 -6.05 8.84
N LYS A 17 10.71 -6.07 10.15
CA LYS A 17 9.72 -6.69 11.05
C LYS A 17 8.70 -5.70 11.61
N SER A 18 8.79 -4.42 11.28
CA SER A 18 7.85 -3.39 11.73
C SER A 18 7.65 -2.29 10.70
N ILE A 19 6.48 -1.67 10.72
CA ILE A 19 6.16 -0.53 9.85
C ILE A 19 7.11 0.63 10.10
N GLU A 20 7.50 0.85 11.34
CA GLU A 20 8.46 1.91 11.72
C GLU A 20 9.82 1.70 11.05
N SER A 21 10.37 0.47 11.09
CA SER A 21 11.64 0.15 10.43
C SER A 21 11.55 0.26 8.90
N MET A 22 10.39 -0.08 8.32
CA MET A 22 10.13 0.10 6.90
C MET A 22 10.10 1.60 6.54
N ALA A 23 9.48 2.43 7.37
CA ALA A 23 9.44 3.89 7.20
C ALA A 23 10.83 4.52 7.28
N ASP A 24 11.66 4.07 8.24
CA ASP A 24 13.05 4.51 8.37
C ASP A 24 13.85 4.16 7.11
N TRP A 25 13.72 2.94 6.63
CA TRP A 25 14.37 2.49 5.41
C TRP A 25 13.95 3.31 4.17
N VAL A 26 12.67 3.66 4.04
CA VAL A 26 12.18 4.53 2.95
C VAL A 26 12.84 5.90 3.01
N SER A 27 12.97 6.49 4.21
CA SER A 27 13.68 7.76 4.41
C SER A 27 15.15 7.65 4.01
N ASP A 28 15.83 6.55 4.37
CA ASP A 28 17.23 6.31 3.99
C ASP A 28 17.41 6.15 2.47
N VAL A 29 16.43 5.53 1.79
CA VAL A 29 16.43 5.43 0.32
C VAL A 29 16.35 6.79 -0.33
N ILE A 30 15.52 7.72 0.17
CA ILE A 30 15.44 9.09 -0.37
C ILE A 30 16.82 9.76 -0.32
N ASP A 31 17.53 9.63 0.80
CA ASP A 31 18.88 10.16 0.93
C ASP A 31 19.89 9.45 0.00
N ALA A 32 19.83 8.11 -0.04
CA ALA A 32 20.76 7.29 -0.83
C ALA A 32 20.69 7.56 -2.34
N VAL A 33 19.49 7.88 -2.85
CA VAL A 33 19.32 8.26 -4.27
C VAL A 33 19.63 9.74 -4.54
N GLY A 34 20.01 10.50 -3.52
CA GLY A 34 20.48 11.89 -3.65
C GLY A 34 19.35 12.92 -3.75
N TYR A 35 18.12 12.57 -3.41
CA TYR A 35 17.02 13.53 -3.35
C TYR A 35 16.85 14.08 -1.94
N LYS A 36 16.49 15.35 -1.85
CA LYS A 36 16.16 16.01 -0.57
C LYS A 36 14.72 15.75 -0.15
N GLU A 37 13.85 15.57 -1.13
CA GLU A 37 12.40 15.50 -0.96
C GLU A 37 11.80 14.53 -1.98
N ALA A 38 10.70 13.90 -1.61
CA ALA A 38 9.98 12.97 -2.46
C ALA A 38 8.45 13.08 -2.30
N SER A 39 7.72 12.69 -3.33
CA SER A 39 6.30 12.35 -3.23
C SER A 39 6.18 10.85 -2.92
N LEU A 40 5.49 10.50 -1.85
CA LEU A 40 5.27 9.10 -1.49
C LEU A 40 3.92 8.60 -1.99
N VAL A 41 3.92 7.38 -2.50
CA VAL A 41 2.72 6.67 -2.91
C VAL A 41 2.74 5.30 -2.22
N GLY A 42 1.75 5.03 -1.38
CA GLY A 42 1.59 3.77 -0.69
C GLY A 42 0.31 3.05 -1.12
N HIS A 43 0.37 1.71 -1.23
CA HIS A 43 -0.79 0.86 -1.41
C HIS A 43 -0.86 -0.16 -0.28
N SER A 44 -2.04 -0.35 0.31
CA SER A 44 -2.23 -1.33 1.38
C SER A 44 -1.27 -1.14 2.55
N GLN A 45 -0.44 -2.12 2.91
CA GLN A 45 0.64 -1.99 3.89
C GLN A 45 1.53 -0.77 3.61
N GLY A 46 1.80 -0.49 2.33
CA GLY A 46 2.57 0.69 1.93
C GLY A 46 1.95 2.00 2.41
N CYS A 47 0.62 2.06 2.65
CA CYS A 47 -0.01 3.23 3.27
C CYS A 47 0.46 3.41 4.72
N LEU A 48 0.56 2.34 5.50
CA LEU A 48 1.05 2.41 6.89
C LEU A 48 2.50 2.90 6.90
N VAL A 49 3.34 2.36 6.02
CA VAL A 49 4.75 2.76 5.88
C VAL A 49 4.88 4.23 5.50
N THR A 50 4.12 4.68 4.49
CA THR A 50 4.21 6.08 4.01
C THR A 50 3.60 7.08 4.99
N ILE A 51 2.58 6.70 5.75
CA ILE A 51 2.02 7.50 6.85
C ILE A 51 3.07 7.69 7.95
N GLU A 52 3.69 6.60 8.42
CA GLU A 52 4.71 6.65 9.46
C GLU A 52 5.93 7.45 9.00
N CYS A 53 6.39 7.23 7.76
CA CYS A 53 7.47 7.98 7.15
C CYS A 53 7.15 9.48 7.07
N SER A 54 5.95 9.86 6.59
CA SER A 54 5.54 11.26 6.47
C SER A 54 5.38 11.96 7.82
N ALA A 55 4.93 11.24 8.85
CA ALA A 55 4.80 11.78 10.20
C ALA A 55 6.16 11.98 10.90
N LYS A 56 7.14 11.11 10.61
CA LYS A 56 8.47 11.12 11.25
C LYS A 56 9.48 12.00 10.49
N TYR A 57 9.40 12.05 9.17
CA TYR A 57 10.35 12.72 8.27
C TYR A 57 9.64 13.75 7.38
N SER A 58 8.80 14.58 7.97
CA SER A 58 7.92 15.53 7.25
C SER A 58 8.65 16.52 6.36
N ASP A 59 9.90 16.85 6.68
CA ASP A 59 10.78 17.74 5.90
C ASP A 59 11.23 17.12 4.57
N LYS A 60 11.22 15.79 4.45
CA LYS A 60 11.59 15.07 3.24
C LYS A 60 10.40 14.73 2.34
N ILE A 61 9.15 14.94 2.78
CA ILE A 61 7.98 14.48 2.04
C ILE A 61 7.15 15.66 1.54
N LYS A 62 6.96 15.71 0.22
CA LYS A 62 6.20 16.79 -0.45
C LYS A 62 4.72 16.51 -0.59
N THR A 63 4.38 15.30 -0.98
CA THR A 63 2.98 14.87 -1.10
C THR A 63 2.85 13.42 -0.65
N LEU A 64 1.68 13.06 -0.17
CA LEU A 64 1.35 11.70 0.23
C LEU A 64 0.13 11.21 -0.56
N SER A 65 0.22 10.04 -1.18
CA SER A 65 -0.91 9.37 -1.81
C SER A 65 -1.10 7.99 -1.21
N LEU A 66 -2.31 7.72 -0.72
CA LEU A 66 -2.70 6.50 -0.02
C LEU A 66 -3.75 5.76 -0.85
N MET A 67 -3.46 4.53 -1.27
CA MET A 67 -4.36 3.72 -2.09
C MET A 67 -4.80 2.47 -1.31
N GLY A 68 -6.10 2.30 -1.11
CA GLY A 68 -6.62 1.18 -0.31
C GLY A 68 -6.00 1.15 1.08
N GLY A 69 -5.92 2.31 1.75
CA GLY A 69 -5.27 2.47 3.05
C GLY A 69 -6.24 2.67 4.20
N ALA A 70 -5.79 2.29 5.38
CA ALA A 70 -6.44 2.54 6.67
C ALA A 70 -5.37 2.91 7.71
N GLY A 71 -5.79 3.45 8.87
CA GLY A 71 -4.84 3.76 9.96
C GLY A 71 -4.40 2.54 10.79
N ALA A 72 -5.04 1.40 10.55
CA ALA A 72 -4.67 0.09 11.08
C ALA A 72 -5.19 -0.99 10.14
N ILE A 73 -4.43 -2.04 9.95
CA ILE A 73 -4.79 -3.19 9.11
C ILE A 73 -4.65 -4.46 9.97
N PRO A 74 -5.65 -4.74 10.83
CA PRO A 74 -5.62 -5.96 11.62
C PRO A 74 -5.75 -7.18 10.71
N MET A 75 -4.90 -8.18 10.92
CA MET A 75 -4.89 -9.39 10.12
C MET A 75 -5.95 -10.38 10.60
N ASN A 76 -6.61 -11.02 9.65
CA ASN A 76 -7.42 -12.20 9.95
C ASN A 76 -6.50 -13.29 10.55
N PRO A 77 -6.84 -13.91 11.70
CA PRO A 77 -5.95 -14.85 12.38
C PRO A 77 -5.60 -16.09 11.54
N GLU A 78 -6.54 -16.61 10.73
CA GLU A 78 -6.30 -17.74 9.84
C GLU A 78 -5.31 -17.36 8.73
N LEU A 79 -5.55 -16.22 8.07
CA LEU A 79 -4.68 -15.71 7.02
C LEU A 79 -3.26 -15.47 7.54
N LEU A 80 -3.14 -14.87 8.72
CA LEU A 80 -1.85 -14.63 9.37
C LEU A 80 -1.11 -15.94 9.67
N SER A 81 -1.82 -16.93 10.24
CA SER A 81 -1.24 -18.25 10.53
C SER A 81 -0.77 -18.96 9.27
N LEU A 82 -1.56 -18.94 8.19
CA LEU A 82 -1.17 -19.53 6.91
C LEU A 82 0.07 -18.84 6.34
N ALA A 83 0.12 -17.50 6.39
CA ALA A 83 1.26 -16.74 5.88
C ALA A 83 2.53 -17.00 6.68
N GLU A 84 2.47 -17.05 8.01
CA GLU A 84 3.60 -17.35 8.89
C GLU A 84 4.16 -18.77 8.69
N ASN A 85 3.30 -19.72 8.31
CA ASN A 85 3.69 -21.09 7.94
C ASN A 85 4.12 -21.22 6.47
N ASN A 86 4.15 -20.12 5.72
CA ASN A 86 4.47 -20.10 4.30
C ASN A 86 3.54 -21.01 3.47
N ASP A 87 2.29 -21.14 3.87
CA ASP A 87 1.27 -21.93 3.18
C ASP A 87 0.78 -21.16 1.93
N PRO A 88 0.83 -21.76 0.73
CA PRO A 88 0.34 -21.12 -0.50
C PRO A 88 -1.12 -20.65 -0.41
N LYS A 89 -1.93 -21.29 0.43
CA LYS A 89 -3.33 -20.92 0.66
C LYS A 89 -3.48 -19.49 1.21
N ALA A 90 -2.45 -18.96 1.88
CA ALA A 90 -2.43 -17.55 2.30
C ALA A 90 -2.55 -16.59 1.11
N VAL A 91 -1.84 -16.89 0.01
CA VAL A 91 -1.90 -16.09 -1.22
C VAL A 91 -3.26 -16.21 -1.88
N GLU A 92 -3.83 -17.42 -1.96
CA GLU A 92 -5.15 -17.66 -2.55
C GLU A 92 -6.21 -16.82 -1.82
N LEU A 93 -6.29 -16.92 -0.49
CA LEU A 93 -7.23 -16.15 0.33
C LEU A 93 -7.03 -14.64 0.20
N MET A 94 -5.77 -14.18 0.23
CA MET A 94 -5.45 -12.77 0.08
C MET A 94 -5.95 -12.26 -1.27
N MET A 95 -5.71 -12.98 -2.35
CA MET A 95 -6.09 -12.57 -3.70
C MET A 95 -7.61 -12.61 -3.90
N ASP A 96 -8.32 -13.55 -3.29
CA ASP A 96 -9.77 -13.61 -3.30
C ASP A 96 -10.41 -12.39 -2.63
N TRP A 97 -9.80 -11.87 -1.59
CA TRP A 97 -10.31 -10.67 -0.91
C TRP A 97 -9.85 -9.38 -1.56
N ALA A 98 -8.70 -9.41 -2.23
CA ALA A 98 -8.10 -8.23 -2.83
C ALA A 98 -8.77 -7.77 -4.12
N HIS A 99 -9.36 -8.68 -4.90
CA HIS A 99 -10.03 -8.31 -6.16
C HIS A 99 -11.52 -8.07 -5.97
N GLY A 100 -12.06 -7.07 -6.67
CA GLY A 100 -13.49 -6.85 -6.75
C GLY A 100 -14.21 -7.98 -7.51
N PRO A 101 -15.54 -8.13 -7.37
CA PRO A 101 -16.31 -9.20 -8.00
C PRO A 101 -16.11 -9.28 -9.52
N ALA A 102 -16.02 -8.16 -10.22
CA ALA A 102 -15.77 -8.12 -11.65
C ALA A 102 -14.42 -8.75 -12.03
N GLY A 103 -13.40 -8.54 -11.19
CA GLY A 103 -12.06 -9.10 -11.39
C GLY A 103 -12.06 -10.63 -11.38
N HIS A 104 -12.81 -11.26 -10.50
CA HIS A 104 -12.93 -12.73 -10.40
C HIS A 104 -13.55 -13.35 -11.66
N PHE A 105 -14.45 -12.64 -12.31
CA PHE A 105 -15.14 -13.10 -13.54
C PHE A 105 -14.48 -12.63 -14.84
N GLY A 106 -13.24 -12.19 -14.78
CA GLY A 106 -12.51 -11.74 -15.96
C GLY A 106 -12.85 -10.32 -16.42
N GLY A 107 -13.52 -9.54 -15.58
CA GLY A 107 -13.88 -8.13 -15.84
C GLY A 107 -12.72 -7.14 -15.73
N HIS A 108 -11.48 -7.61 -15.55
CA HIS A 108 -10.31 -6.76 -15.61
C HIS A 108 -10.07 -6.23 -17.04
N PRO A 109 -9.48 -5.02 -17.19
CA PRO A 109 -9.04 -4.51 -18.49
C PRO A 109 -8.11 -5.47 -19.23
N VAL A 110 -7.33 -6.26 -18.48
CA VAL A 110 -6.47 -7.34 -19.01
C VAL A 110 -7.11 -8.68 -18.68
N PRO A 111 -7.59 -9.43 -19.67
CA PRO A 111 -8.17 -10.76 -19.43
C PRO A 111 -7.20 -11.69 -18.71
N GLY A 112 -7.69 -12.41 -17.69
CA GLY A 112 -6.87 -13.35 -16.90
C GLY A 112 -5.92 -12.70 -15.90
N LEU A 113 -5.98 -11.38 -15.69
CA LEU A 113 -5.08 -10.67 -14.76
C LEU A 113 -5.13 -11.21 -13.34
N TYR A 114 -6.31 -11.60 -12.84
CA TYR A 114 -6.46 -12.25 -11.54
C TYR A 114 -5.59 -13.51 -11.43
N HIS A 115 -5.67 -14.41 -12.40
CA HIS A 115 -4.90 -15.66 -12.39
C HIS A 115 -3.40 -15.41 -12.57
N ILE A 116 -3.02 -14.47 -13.43
CA ILE A 116 -1.62 -14.08 -13.65
C ILE A 116 -1.03 -13.52 -12.36
N ASN A 117 -1.74 -12.63 -11.69
CA ASN A 117 -1.28 -12.00 -10.45
C ASN A 117 -1.18 -13.02 -9.32
N THR A 118 -2.20 -13.87 -9.13
CA THR A 118 -2.18 -14.94 -8.13
C THR A 118 -1.02 -15.90 -8.39
N GLY A 119 -0.82 -16.34 -9.63
CA GLY A 119 0.28 -17.21 -10.01
C GLY A 119 1.66 -16.57 -9.76
N ALA A 120 1.82 -15.28 -10.05
CA ALA A 120 3.06 -14.54 -9.78
C ALA A 120 3.35 -14.44 -8.27
N MET A 121 2.34 -14.18 -7.46
CA MET A 121 2.48 -14.14 -6.00
C MET A 121 2.83 -15.52 -5.42
N LEU A 122 2.17 -16.59 -5.88
CA LEU A 122 2.49 -17.98 -5.49
C LEU A 122 3.93 -18.35 -5.86
N ALA A 123 4.41 -17.97 -7.05
CA ALA A 123 5.79 -18.20 -7.45
C ALA A 123 6.78 -17.47 -6.53
N LYS A 124 6.50 -16.23 -6.16
CA LYS A 124 7.34 -15.44 -5.23
C LYS A 124 7.40 -16.07 -3.84
N THR A 125 6.28 -16.51 -3.28
CA THR A 125 6.26 -17.11 -1.92
C THR A 125 7.04 -18.43 -1.85
N ARG A 126 7.23 -19.12 -2.97
CA ARG A 126 8.08 -20.34 -3.02
C ARG A 126 9.57 -20.04 -2.98
N THR A 127 9.97 -18.85 -3.43
CA THR A 127 11.39 -18.47 -3.55
C THR A 127 11.89 -17.62 -2.41
N ILE A 128 11.00 -16.84 -1.78
CA ILE A 128 11.32 -15.90 -0.70
C ILE A 128 10.71 -16.44 0.61
N LYS A 129 11.57 -16.90 1.50
CA LYS A 129 11.17 -17.51 2.77
C LYS A 129 10.40 -16.52 3.64
N ASN A 130 9.14 -16.85 3.96
CA ASN A 130 8.31 -16.24 5.01
C ASN A 130 8.13 -14.70 4.96
N THR A 131 8.38 -14.08 3.81
CA THR A 131 8.25 -12.62 3.67
C THR A 131 6.83 -12.16 3.94
N LEU A 132 5.83 -12.86 3.37
CA LEU A 132 4.41 -12.51 3.54
C LEU A 132 3.98 -12.59 5.01
N GLY A 133 4.43 -13.60 5.76
CA GLY A 133 4.14 -13.74 7.18
C GLY A 133 4.75 -12.63 8.03
N VAL A 134 6.00 -12.23 7.71
CA VAL A 134 6.66 -11.09 8.37
C VAL A 134 5.91 -9.80 8.12
N ASP A 135 5.49 -9.55 6.87
CA ASP A 135 4.77 -8.33 6.49
C ASP A 135 3.39 -8.25 7.15
N PHE A 136 2.65 -9.35 7.14
CA PHE A 136 1.34 -9.40 7.79
C PHE A 136 1.46 -9.21 9.31
N ARG A 137 2.48 -9.79 9.93
CA ARG A 137 2.76 -9.57 11.35
C ARG A 137 3.13 -8.12 11.64
N ALA A 138 3.90 -7.47 10.79
CA ALA A 138 4.21 -6.04 10.92
C ALA A 138 2.94 -5.18 10.83
N CYS A 139 2.02 -5.46 9.88
CA CYS A 139 0.72 -4.79 9.79
C CYS A 139 -0.12 -5.02 11.04
N ASP A 140 -0.24 -6.27 11.51
CA ASP A 140 -1.06 -6.63 12.66
C ASP A 140 -0.57 -5.98 13.95
N ASN A 141 0.73 -5.84 14.11
CA ASN A 141 1.34 -5.21 15.28
C ASN A 141 1.26 -3.68 15.27
N TYR A 142 1.17 -3.05 14.09
CA TYR A 142 1.19 -1.59 13.98
C TYR A 142 -0.13 -0.96 14.43
N LYS A 143 -0.06 -0.08 15.43
CA LYS A 143 -1.25 0.57 16.02
C LYS A 143 -1.20 2.10 15.97
N ASN A 144 -0.11 2.68 15.45
CA ASN A 144 0.15 4.12 15.52
C ASN A 144 -0.45 4.94 14.35
N GLY A 145 -1.01 4.30 13.32
CA GLY A 145 -1.33 4.98 12.06
C GLY A 145 -2.31 6.14 12.18
N PHE A 146 -3.31 6.05 13.06
CA PHE A 146 -4.23 7.17 13.30
C PHE A 146 -3.55 8.35 14.02
N GLU A 147 -2.64 8.09 14.96
CA GLU A 147 -1.89 9.16 15.64
C GLU A 147 -0.80 9.75 14.74
N ALA A 148 -0.18 8.95 13.89
CA ALA A 148 0.75 9.41 12.87
C ALA A 148 0.04 10.32 11.84
N ALA A 149 -1.16 9.94 11.39
CA ALA A 149 -1.95 10.71 10.44
C ALA A 149 -2.24 12.14 10.92
N LYS A 150 -2.54 12.34 12.19
CA LYS A 150 -2.79 13.67 12.79
C LYS A 150 -1.59 14.64 12.69
N LYS A 151 -0.38 14.09 12.54
CA LYS A 151 0.85 14.87 12.43
C LYS A 151 1.13 15.32 10.99
N ILE A 152 0.46 14.73 10.00
CA ILE A 152 0.70 15.00 8.59
C ILE A 152 0.07 16.36 8.21
N LYS A 153 0.87 17.24 7.62
CA LYS A 153 0.47 18.60 7.20
C LYS A 153 0.73 18.87 5.71
N ILE A 154 1.19 17.86 4.99
CA ILE A 154 1.49 17.93 3.56
C ILE A 154 0.25 17.59 2.73
N PRO A 155 0.16 18.05 1.47
CA PRO A 155 -0.91 17.66 0.57
C PRO A 155 -1.05 16.14 0.51
N THR A 156 -2.26 15.65 0.81
CA THR A 156 -2.54 14.21 0.88
C THR A 156 -3.75 13.84 0.03
N LEU A 157 -3.65 12.71 -0.67
CA LEU A 157 -4.72 12.10 -1.45
C LEU A 157 -4.97 10.68 -0.96
N SER A 158 -6.23 10.34 -0.70
CA SER A 158 -6.67 8.97 -0.43
C SER A 158 -7.50 8.46 -1.62
N ILE A 159 -7.08 7.37 -2.25
CA ILE A 159 -7.84 6.66 -3.28
C ILE A 159 -8.42 5.41 -2.64
N LEU A 160 -9.75 5.30 -2.64
CA LEU A 160 -10.50 4.22 -2.00
C LEU A 160 -11.34 3.49 -3.05
N ALA A 161 -11.74 2.26 -2.79
CA ALA A 161 -12.54 1.46 -3.71
C ALA A 161 -13.75 0.83 -3.01
N THR A 162 -14.93 0.84 -3.68
CA THR A 162 -16.19 0.44 -3.02
C THR A 162 -16.25 -1.04 -2.66
N ASP A 163 -15.56 -1.90 -3.40
CA ASP A 163 -15.54 -3.35 -3.18
C ASP A 163 -14.26 -3.84 -2.48
N ASP A 164 -13.48 -2.90 -1.93
CA ASP A 164 -12.29 -3.22 -1.14
C ASP A 164 -12.69 -3.88 0.20
N LYS A 165 -12.43 -5.18 0.29
CA LYS A 165 -12.72 -5.99 1.49
C LYS A 165 -11.56 -5.97 2.50
N MET A 166 -10.36 -5.59 2.07
CA MET A 166 -9.17 -5.54 2.91
C MET A 166 -9.04 -4.21 3.66
N CYS A 167 -9.32 -3.10 2.97
CA CYS A 167 -9.32 -1.75 3.53
C CYS A 167 -10.62 -1.01 3.14
N PRO A 168 -11.73 -1.29 3.82
CA PRO A 168 -13.03 -0.73 3.46
C PRO A 168 -13.05 0.79 3.42
N VAL A 169 -13.84 1.37 2.51
CA VAL A 169 -14.00 2.83 2.33
C VAL A 169 -14.19 3.58 3.65
N LYS A 170 -14.97 3.00 4.57
CA LYS A 170 -15.22 3.60 5.90
C LYS A 170 -13.93 3.86 6.68
N GLU A 171 -13.01 2.88 6.68
CA GLU A 171 -11.75 3.00 7.42
C GLU A 171 -10.77 3.94 6.71
N GLY A 172 -10.77 3.93 5.37
CA GLY A 172 -9.99 4.89 4.58
C GLY A 172 -10.47 6.34 4.77
N LYS A 173 -11.78 6.59 4.82
CA LYS A 173 -12.34 7.91 5.13
C LYS A 173 -11.99 8.36 6.54
N LYS A 174 -12.12 7.47 7.53
CA LYS A 174 -11.73 7.76 8.92
C LYS A 174 -10.26 8.20 9.02
N LEU A 175 -9.38 7.57 8.23
CA LEU A 175 -7.97 7.96 8.14
C LEU A 175 -7.83 9.35 7.49
N ALA A 176 -8.47 9.56 6.33
CA ALA A 176 -8.41 10.82 5.59
C ALA A 176 -8.91 12.02 6.42
N ASP A 177 -9.98 11.83 7.19
CA ASP A 177 -10.57 12.87 8.07
C ASP A 177 -9.60 13.36 9.16
N LEU A 178 -8.55 12.60 9.48
CA LEU A 178 -7.53 13.00 10.46
C LEU A 178 -6.39 13.82 9.84
N ILE A 179 -6.28 13.85 8.51
CA ILE A 179 -5.25 14.58 7.78
C ILE A 179 -5.85 15.86 7.22
N GLU A 180 -5.42 17.00 7.76
CA GLU A 180 -5.94 18.31 7.36
C GLU A 180 -5.76 18.56 5.86
N GLY A 181 -6.85 18.91 5.17
CA GLY A 181 -6.83 19.17 3.72
C GLY A 181 -6.69 17.95 2.83
N SER A 182 -6.82 16.74 3.39
CA SER A 182 -6.79 15.50 2.62
C SER A 182 -7.91 15.46 1.57
N GLN A 183 -7.55 15.06 0.35
CA GLN A 183 -8.48 14.80 -0.74
C GLN A 183 -8.84 13.31 -0.78
N VAL A 184 -10.09 13.00 -1.11
CA VAL A 184 -10.56 11.61 -1.24
C VAL A 184 -11.14 11.41 -2.64
N ASP A 185 -10.66 10.39 -3.35
CA ASP A 185 -11.25 9.86 -4.59
C ASP A 185 -11.75 8.44 -4.33
N ILE A 186 -12.99 8.14 -4.75
CA ILE A 186 -13.59 6.81 -4.57
C ILE A 186 -13.84 6.21 -5.95
N ILE A 187 -13.36 4.98 -6.13
CA ILE A 187 -13.54 4.19 -7.35
C ILE A 187 -14.66 3.18 -7.09
N ASP A 188 -15.72 3.28 -7.89
CA ASP A 188 -16.85 2.36 -7.81
C ASP A 188 -16.56 1.02 -8.52
N ASN A 189 -17.15 -0.08 -8.03
CA ASN A 189 -17.04 -1.43 -8.59
C ASN A 189 -15.58 -1.92 -8.71
N CYS A 190 -14.74 -1.54 -7.79
CA CYS A 190 -13.32 -1.85 -7.77
C CYS A 190 -12.94 -2.41 -6.40
N GLY A 191 -12.06 -3.40 -6.38
CA GLY A 191 -11.52 -4.00 -5.17
C GLY A 191 -10.25 -3.33 -4.67
N HIS A 192 -9.54 -4.05 -3.81
CA HIS A 192 -8.28 -3.58 -3.21
C HIS A 192 -7.16 -3.41 -4.24
N MET A 193 -7.17 -4.25 -5.30
CA MET A 193 -6.15 -4.19 -6.37
C MET A 193 -6.46 -3.11 -7.42
N MET A 194 -6.88 -1.94 -6.99
CA MET A 194 -7.25 -0.82 -7.84
C MET A 194 -6.18 -0.42 -8.85
N LEU A 195 -4.91 -0.65 -8.51
CA LEU A 195 -3.77 -0.44 -9.42
C LEU A 195 -3.81 -1.33 -10.66
N LEU A 196 -4.53 -2.46 -10.59
CA LEU A 196 -4.72 -3.42 -11.67
C LEU A 196 -6.12 -3.33 -12.27
N GLU A 197 -7.14 -3.18 -11.41
CA GLU A 197 -8.55 -3.17 -11.80
C GLU A 197 -8.93 -1.88 -12.54
N GLU A 198 -8.40 -0.73 -12.10
CA GLU A 198 -8.70 0.60 -12.63
C GLU A 198 -7.42 1.43 -12.86
N ALA A 199 -6.41 0.81 -13.49
CA ALA A 199 -5.07 1.35 -13.66
C ALA A 199 -5.05 2.76 -14.28
N ASP A 200 -5.79 2.99 -15.37
CA ASP A 200 -5.84 4.27 -16.07
C ASP A 200 -6.46 5.38 -15.21
N ARG A 201 -7.51 5.06 -14.46
CA ARG A 201 -8.15 6.00 -13.52
C ARG A 201 -7.20 6.36 -12.40
N VAL A 202 -6.58 5.37 -11.76
CA VAL A 202 -5.61 5.57 -10.69
C VAL A 202 -4.44 6.44 -11.17
N LEU A 203 -3.86 6.10 -12.33
CA LEU A 203 -2.77 6.89 -12.92
C LEU A 203 -3.17 8.34 -13.18
N LYS A 204 -4.36 8.57 -13.75
CA LYS A 204 -4.86 9.93 -14.03
C LYS A 204 -5.01 10.76 -12.76
N VAL A 205 -5.59 10.18 -11.72
CA VAL A 205 -5.82 10.86 -10.42
C VAL A 205 -4.49 11.16 -9.73
N LEU A 206 -3.60 10.18 -9.62
CA LEU A 206 -2.26 10.34 -9.05
C LEU A 206 -1.44 11.39 -9.78
N LYS A 207 -1.37 11.30 -11.12
CA LYS A 207 -0.62 12.26 -11.93
C LYS A 207 -1.13 13.67 -11.71
N LYS A 208 -2.45 13.89 -11.77
CA LYS A 208 -3.04 15.21 -11.52
C LYS A 208 -2.68 15.73 -10.14
N PHE A 209 -2.84 14.92 -9.09
CA PHE A 209 -2.57 15.31 -7.72
C PHE A 209 -1.10 15.68 -7.50
N ILE A 210 -0.17 14.82 -7.92
CA ILE A 210 1.26 15.04 -7.73
C ILE A 210 1.73 16.28 -8.52
N THR A 211 1.36 16.40 -9.80
CA THR A 211 1.81 17.55 -10.61
C THR A 211 1.22 18.89 -10.18
N THR A 212 0.05 18.88 -9.54
CA THR A 212 -0.56 20.10 -8.98
C THR A 212 0.15 20.55 -7.70
N ASN A 213 0.53 19.61 -6.84
CA ASN A 213 1.08 19.90 -5.51
C ASN A 213 2.60 19.86 -5.46
N TYR A 214 3.24 19.26 -6.46
CA TYR A 214 4.69 19.20 -6.61
C TYR A 214 5.06 19.32 -8.09
N PRO A 215 4.92 20.51 -8.69
CA PRO A 215 5.27 20.71 -10.08
C PRO A 215 6.77 20.50 -10.28
N ALA A 216 7.13 19.83 -11.39
CA ALA A 216 8.53 19.71 -11.76
C ALA A 216 9.15 21.12 -11.91
N THR A 217 10.22 21.40 -11.21
CA THR A 217 11.02 22.59 -11.46
C THR A 217 11.64 22.46 -12.84
N MET A 218 11.24 23.33 -13.77
CA MET A 218 11.85 23.43 -15.09
C MET A 218 13.29 23.90 -14.98
#